data_eb606f9f98acce4b72fd83a26e8a5bf6
#
_entry.id   eb606f9f98acce4b72fd83a26e8a5bf6
#
_cell.length_a   1.000
_cell.length_b   1.000
_cell.length_c   1.000
_cell.angle_alpha   90.00
_cell.angle_beta   90.00
_cell.angle_gamma   90.00
#
_symmetry.space_group_name_H-M   'P 1'
#
loop_
_entity.id
_entity.type
_entity.pdbx_description
1 polymer ?
#
loop_
_entity_poly.entity_id
_entity_poly.type
_entity_poly.pdbx_seq_one_letter_code
_entity_poly.pdbx_strand_id
1 'polypeptide(L)'
;MTLRYPNLKDHIFEYPLLSETECDQIVSTLDSENDWDTFMWYDSDHTQVDVDKQSNMKSTVNHTVTEIIQPHINNELFSAFHTTYHDADITTGDSFWENCSGIKFNKYDVGDYLSPHHDHIRDFFEGDFRGIPVTSVVGTLNDDYEGGEFRFWKEHTINIPKGHIVAFPALYLFPHEVTPVTKGTRYSWITWIV
;
A
#
# COMPACT_ATOMS: atom_id res chain seq x y z
N MET A 1 25.66 25.72 12.11
CA MET A 1 24.50 24.88 12.40
C MET A 1 24.28 24.01 11.17
N THR A 2 24.69 22.75 11.20
CA THR A 2 24.51 21.83 10.06
C THR A 2 23.08 21.32 10.14
N LEU A 3 22.22 21.74 9.22
CA LEU A 3 20.88 21.16 9.08
C LEU A 3 21.05 19.68 8.74
N ARG A 4 20.81 18.80 9.69
CA ARG A 4 20.64 17.37 9.42
C ARG A 4 19.24 17.22 8.80
N TYR A 5 19.19 17.03 7.50
CA TYR A 5 17.97 16.54 6.87
C TYR A 5 17.74 15.11 7.35
N PRO A 6 16.55 14.77 7.83
CA PRO A 6 16.22 13.38 8.15
C PRO A 6 16.45 12.55 6.89
N ASN A 7 16.98 11.32 7.06
CA ASN A 7 17.08 10.38 5.97
C ASN A 7 15.65 9.97 5.58
N LEU A 8 15.29 10.05 4.30
CA LEU A 8 13.94 9.68 3.84
C LEU A 8 13.56 8.24 4.24
N LYS A 9 14.53 7.34 4.30
CA LYS A 9 14.33 5.95 4.74
C LYS A 9 13.83 5.83 6.19
N ASP A 10 14.14 6.81 7.05
CA ASP A 10 13.71 6.83 8.45
C ASP A 10 12.19 7.09 8.58
N HIS A 11 11.51 7.40 7.48
CA HIS A 11 10.06 7.60 7.39
C HIS A 11 9.34 6.42 6.73
N ILE A 12 10.01 5.30 6.55
CA ILE A 12 9.43 4.05 6.06
C ILE A 12 9.31 3.10 7.23
N PHE A 13 8.08 2.69 7.56
CA PHE A 13 7.79 1.82 8.69
C PHE A 13 7.40 0.45 8.22
N GLU A 14 7.99 -0.58 8.82
CA GLU A 14 7.58 -1.97 8.66
C GLU A 14 6.88 -2.43 9.94
N TYR A 15 5.74 -3.09 9.82
CA TYR A 15 4.96 -3.54 10.96
C TYR A 15 4.24 -4.87 10.67
N PRO A 16 4.31 -5.86 11.59
CA PRO A 16 3.49 -7.08 11.48
C PRO A 16 2.04 -6.74 11.82
N LEU A 17 1.11 -6.93 10.89
CA LEU A 17 -0.28 -6.54 11.07
C LEU A 17 -1.25 -7.73 11.05
N LEU A 18 -1.02 -8.71 10.17
CA LEU A 18 -1.90 -9.86 9.99
C LEU A 18 -1.17 -11.15 10.34
N SER A 19 -1.88 -12.12 10.88
CA SER A 19 -1.38 -13.48 11.03
C SER A 19 -1.29 -14.18 9.67
N GLU A 20 -0.45 -15.22 9.57
CA GLU A 20 -0.36 -16.05 8.37
C GLU A 20 -1.72 -16.68 8.00
N THR A 21 -2.51 -17.09 9.00
CA THR A 21 -3.83 -17.70 8.81
C THR A 21 -4.82 -16.70 8.19
N GLU A 22 -4.81 -15.45 8.63
CA GLU A 22 -5.65 -14.40 8.04
C GLU A 22 -5.23 -14.12 6.60
N CYS A 23 -3.94 -14.07 6.33
CA CYS A 23 -3.43 -13.91 4.96
C CYS A 23 -3.90 -15.06 4.05
N ASP A 24 -3.80 -16.32 4.50
CA ASP A 24 -4.26 -17.49 3.72
C ASP A 24 -5.77 -17.44 3.47
N GLN A 25 -6.55 -17.06 4.47
CA GLN A 25 -8.00 -16.88 4.33
C GLN A 25 -8.32 -15.81 3.30
N ILE A 26 -7.65 -14.65 3.35
CA ILE A 26 -7.84 -13.54 2.41
C ILE A 26 -7.52 -14.00 0.98
N VAL A 27 -6.34 -14.59 0.75
CA VAL A 27 -5.92 -15.05 -0.58
C VAL A 27 -6.90 -16.09 -1.12
N SER A 28 -7.30 -17.09 -0.31
CA SER A 28 -8.27 -18.11 -0.71
C SER A 28 -9.61 -17.51 -1.12
N THR A 29 -10.09 -16.50 -0.40
CA THR A 29 -11.35 -15.83 -0.71
C THR A 29 -11.23 -15.05 -2.02
N LEU A 30 -10.16 -14.27 -2.19
CA LEU A 30 -9.90 -13.49 -3.40
C LEU A 30 -9.78 -14.36 -4.65
N ASP A 31 -9.14 -15.53 -4.54
CA ASP A 31 -8.99 -16.47 -5.67
C ASP A 31 -10.32 -17.15 -6.03
N SER A 32 -11.20 -17.39 -5.04
CA SER A 32 -12.50 -18.04 -5.28
C SER A 32 -13.50 -17.13 -5.98
N GLU A 33 -13.41 -15.83 -5.80
CA GLU A 33 -14.40 -14.87 -6.32
C GLU A 33 -14.14 -14.45 -7.77
N ASN A 34 -12.94 -14.65 -8.30
CA ASN A 34 -12.54 -14.34 -9.70
C ASN A 34 -12.93 -12.93 -10.22
N ASP A 35 -13.13 -11.98 -9.31
CA ASP A 35 -13.55 -10.61 -9.63
C ASP A 35 -12.34 -9.67 -9.68
N TRP A 36 -11.47 -9.89 -10.66
CA TRP A 36 -10.25 -9.13 -10.85
C TRP A 36 -10.33 -8.25 -12.09
N ASP A 37 -10.25 -6.93 -11.89
CA ASP A 37 -10.13 -5.95 -12.96
C ASP A 37 -8.68 -5.66 -13.30
N THR A 38 -8.41 -5.39 -14.57
CA THR A 38 -7.10 -4.86 -14.96
C THR A 38 -6.91 -3.49 -14.34
N PHE A 39 -5.81 -3.29 -13.63
CA PHE A 39 -5.50 -1.99 -13.04
C PHE A 39 -5.26 -0.95 -14.12
N MET A 40 -5.86 0.21 -13.98
CA MET A 40 -5.80 1.32 -14.93
C MET A 40 -5.31 2.60 -14.26
N TRP A 41 -4.41 3.29 -14.92
CA TRP A 41 -4.05 4.65 -14.57
C TRP A 41 -4.94 5.65 -15.30
N TYR A 42 -5.25 6.74 -14.62
CA TYR A 42 -5.97 7.87 -15.20
C TYR A 42 -5.13 9.13 -15.06
N ASP A 43 -5.14 9.98 -16.08
CA ASP A 43 -4.55 11.31 -16.01
C ASP A 43 -5.47 12.32 -15.30
N SER A 44 -5.01 13.58 -15.22
CA SER A 44 -5.76 14.67 -14.59
C SER A 44 -7.13 14.96 -15.27
N ASP A 45 -7.31 14.51 -16.49
CA ASP A 45 -8.54 14.71 -17.26
C ASP A 45 -9.44 13.46 -17.24
N HIS A 46 -9.16 12.52 -16.32
CA HIS A 46 -9.82 11.21 -16.22
C HIS A 46 -9.73 10.37 -17.50
N THR A 47 -8.74 10.65 -18.34
CA THR A 47 -8.46 9.85 -19.52
C THR A 47 -7.56 8.68 -19.13
N GLN A 48 -7.94 7.50 -19.58
CA GLN A 48 -7.14 6.29 -19.34
C GLN A 48 -5.76 6.44 -19.99
N VAL A 49 -4.72 6.29 -19.18
CA VAL A 49 -3.34 6.27 -19.67
C VAL A 49 -3.00 4.88 -20.20
N ASP A 50 -2.22 4.83 -21.28
CA ASP A 50 -1.83 3.59 -21.96
C ASP A 50 -1.14 2.61 -20.99
N VAL A 51 -1.84 1.53 -20.68
CA VAL A 51 -1.51 0.56 -19.63
C VAL A 51 -0.28 -0.28 -19.98
N ASP A 52 -0.01 -0.49 -21.26
CA ASP A 52 1.09 -1.32 -21.75
C ASP A 52 2.48 -0.84 -21.30
N LYS A 53 2.56 0.36 -20.72
CA LYS A 53 3.82 0.99 -20.30
C LYS A 53 3.95 1.19 -18.79
N GLN A 54 2.91 0.93 -17.99
CA GLN A 54 2.89 1.34 -16.61
C GLN A 54 2.58 0.22 -15.62
N SER A 55 1.68 -0.68 -15.95
CA SER A 55 1.32 -1.83 -15.12
C SER A 55 0.45 -2.79 -15.93
N ASN A 56 0.55 -4.07 -15.63
CA ASN A 56 -0.39 -5.10 -16.10
C ASN A 56 -0.96 -5.93 -14.94
N MET A 57 -0.80 -5.46 -13.70
CA MET A 57 -1.40 -6.08 -12.54
C MET A 57 -2.93 -6.00 -12.56
N LYS A 58 -3.56 -6.83 -11.75
CA LYS A 58 -5.00 -6.83 -11.53
C LYS A 58 -5.31 -6.26 -10.16
N SER A 59 -6.48 -5.64 -10.01
CA SER A 59 -6.95 -5.13 -8.73
C SER A 59 -8.41 -5.45 -8.51
N THR A 60 -8.81 -5.54 -7.25
CA THR A 60 -10.21 -5.70 -6.84
C THR A 60 -10.48 -4.99 -5.52
N VAL A 61 -11.76 -4.75 -5.24
CA VAL A 61 -12.26 -4.34 -3.93
C VAL A 61 -13.18 -5.44 -3.43
N ASN A 62 -12.93 -5.95 -2.24
CA ASN A 62 -13.72 -7.04 -1.67
C ASN A 62 -14.09 -6.71 -0.23
N HIS A 63 -15.38 -6.51 0.01
CA HIS A 63 -15.88 -6.11 1.33
C HIS A 63 -15.68 -7.20 2.39
N THR A 64 -15.85 -8.47 2.02
CA THR A 64 -15.71 -9.58 2.96
C THR A 64 -14.30 -9.67 3.54
N VAL A 65 -13.27 -9.57 2.68
CA VAL A 65 -11.88 -9.62 3.15
C VAL A 65 -11.42 -8.31 3.75
N THR A 66 -12.02 -7.18 3.37
CA THR A 66 -11.79 -5.89 4.02
C THR A 66 -12.15 -5.94 5.51
N GLU A 67 -13.22 -6.64 5.88
CA GLU A 67 -13.64 -6.81 7.29
C GLU A 67 -12.61 -7.56 8.14
N ILE A 68 -11.70 -8.33 7.54
CA ILE A 68 -10.59 -8.96 8.26
C ILE A 68 -9.50 -7.94 8.58
N ILE A 69 -9.16 -7.06 7.64
CA ILE A 69 -8.03 -6.12 7.76
C ILE A 69 -8.41 -4.86 8.55
N GLN A 70 -9.62 -4.34 8.35
CA GLN A 70 -10.04 -3.07 8.91
C GLN A 70 -9.90 -2.94 10.44
N PRO A 71 -10.21 -3.98 11.26
CA PRO A 71 -9.99 -3.91 12.70
C PRO A 71 -8.52 -3.73 13.09
N HIS A 72 -7.60 -4.36 12.37
CA HIS A 72 -6.16 -4.23 12.62
C HIS A 72 -5.67 -2.81 12.29
N ILE A 73 -6.15 -2.22 11.19
CA ILE A 73 -5.84 -0.83 10.86
C ILE A 73 -6.31 0.10 12.00
N ASN A 74 -7.56 -0.03 12.40
CA ASN A 74 -8.17 0.87 13.37
C ASN A 74 -7.58 0.75 14.78
N ASN A 75 -7.22 -0.46 15.21
CA ASN A 75 -6.82 -0.72 16.59
C ASN A 75 -5.29 -0.78 16.76
N GLU A 76 -4.58 -1.34 15.81
CA GLU A 76 -3.17 -1.62 15.95
C GLU A 76 -2.30 -0.62 15.18
N LEU A 77 -2.61 -0.39 13.90
CA LEU A 77 -1.80 0.47 13.05
C LEU A 77 -1.84 1.93 13.50
N PHE A 78 -3.03 2.47 13.77
CA PHE A 78 -3.16 3.84 14.27
C PHE A 78 -2.50 4.01 15.64
N SER A 79 -2.61 3.01 16.51
CA SER A 79 -1.93 3.01 17.83
C SER A 79 -0.41 2.97 17.67
N ALA A 80 0.12 2.17 16.74
CA ALA A 80 1.55 2.09 16.46
C ALA A 80 2.09 3.43 15.91
N PHE A 81 1.38 4.06 15.00
CA PHE A 81 1.74 5.39 14.50
C PHE A 81 1.70 6.44 15.58
N HIS A 82 0.65 6.47 16.37
CA HIS A 82 0.50 7.40 17.50
C HIS A 82 1.70 7.28 18.45
N THR A 83 2.08 6.09 18.83
CA THR A 83 3.23 5.85 19.71
C THR A 83 4.54 6.33 19.04
N THR A 84 4.77 5.96 17.80
CA THR A 84 6.01 6.30 17.08
C THR A 84 6.20 7.80 16.94
N TYR A 85 5.15 8.54 16.60
CA TYR A 85 5.23 9.98 16.38
C TYR A 85 5.10 10.79 17.67
N HIS A 86 4.42 10.28 18.67
CA HIS A 86 4.35 10.90 19.98
C HIS A 86 5.73 10.88 20.68
N ASP A 87 6.44 9.76 20.58
CA ASP A 87 7.80 9.65 21.12
C ASP A 87 8.82 10.57 20.41
N ALA A 88 8.50 11.02 19.21
CA ALA A 88 9.31 11.97 18.46
C ALA A 88 9.04 13.44 18.79
N ASP A 89 8.31 13.75 19.90
CA ASP A 89 7.86 15.10 20.28
C ASP A 89 7.08 15.83 19.17
N ILE A 90 6.51 15.10 18.22
CA ILE A 90 5.63 15.66 17.20
C ILE A 90 4.22 15.68 17.80
N THR A 91 3.86 16.78 18.43
CA THR A 91 2.49 17.03 18.85
C THR A 91 1.62 17.30 17.62
N THR A 92 1.19 16.25 16.97
CA THR A 92 0.10 16.32 16.01
C THR A 92 -1.21 16.36 16.79
N GLY A 93 -2.12 17.24 16.39
CA GLY A 93 -3.47 17.22 16.98
C GLY A 93 -4.10 15.83 16.80
N ASP A 94 -5.04 15.48 17.66
CA ASP A 94 -5.63 14.14 17.83
C ASP A 94 -6.32 13.53 16.60
N SER A 95 -6.33 14.20 15.45
CA SER A 95 -7.09 13.79 14.26
C SER A 95 -6.26 13.33 13.06
N PHE A 96 -4.95 13.14 13.20
CA PHE A 96 -4.07 12.92 12.04
C PHE A 96 -4.15 11.50 11.44
N TRP A 97 -4.74 10.54 12.15
CA TRP A 97 -4.74 9.11 11.77
C TRP A 97 -6.11 8.47 12.00
N GLU A 98 -7.20 9.14 11.65
CA GLU A 98 -8.55 8.66 12.00
C GLU A 98 -9.25 7.94 10.87
N ASN A 99 -8.84 8.18 9.62
CA ASN A 99 -9.53 7.64 8.46
C ASN A 99 -8.58 7.04 7.44
N CYS A 100 -9.04 5.99 6.79
CA CYS A 100 -8.35 5.41 5.64
C CYS A 100 -9.32 5.27 4.45
N SER A 101 -8.75 5.23 3.25
CA SER A 101 -9.48 4.91 2.03
C SER A 101 -10.00 3.46 2.07
N GLY A 102 -10.88 3.11 1.14
CA GLY A 102 -11.21 1.70 0.88
C GLY A 102 -9.94 0.88 0.57
N ILE A 103 -9.92 -0.36 1.05
CA ILE A 103 -8.82 -1.28 0.79
C ILE A 103 -8.94 -1.83 -0.63
N LYS A 104 -7.85 -1.74 -1.41
CA LYS A 104 -7.71 -2.39 -2.71
C LYS A 104 -6.76 -3.57 -2.59
N PHE A 105 -7.15 -4.67 -3.20
CA PHE A 105 -6.32 -5.87 -3.31
C PHE A 105 -5.69 -5.92 -4.69
N ASN A 106 -4.41 -6.31 -4.74
CA ASN A 106 -3.64 -6.37 -5.97
C ASN A 106 -3.11 -7.78 -6.18
N LYS A 107 -3.19 -8.24 -7.43
CA LYS A 107 -2.69 -9.53 -7.90
C LYS A 107 -1.71 -9.31 -9.03
N TYR A 108 -0.52 -9.91 -8.90
CA TYR A 108 0.55 -9.87 -9.89
C TYR A 108 0.86 -11.31 -10.31
N ASP A 109 0.50 -11.66 -11.52
CA ASP A 109 0.90 -12.91 -12.15
C ASP A 109 2.32 -12.80 -12.75
N VAL A 110 2.89 -13.89 -13.25
CA VAL A 110 4.22 -13.86 -13.86
C VAL A 110 4.29 -12.85 -15.01
N GLY A 111 5.24 -11.93 -14.92
CA GLY A 111 5.42 -10.82 -15.84
C GLY A 111 4.75 -9.52 -15.41
N ASP A 112 3.83 -9.56 -14.45
CA ASP A 112 3.14 -8.37 -13.95
C ASP A 112 4.06 -7.52 -13.06
N TYR A 113 3.86 -6.23 -13.12
CA TYR A 113 4.65 -5.21 -12.41
C TYR A 113 3.84 -3.94 -12.19
N LEU A 114 4.37 -3.03 -11.39
CA LEU A 114 3.87 -1.67 -11.25
C LEU A 114 5.04 -0.70 -11.42
N SER A 115 5.00 0.12 -12.45
CA SER A 115 6.09 1.03 -12.80
C SER A 115 6.34 2.09 -11.70
N PRO A 116 7.53 2.73 -11.70
CA PRO A 116 7.83 3.78 -10.73
C PRO A 116 6.78 4.90 -10.74
N HIS A 117 6.21 5.15 -9.58
CA HIS A 117 5.21 6.19 -9.36
C HIS A 117 5.30 6.72 -7.93
N HIS A 118 4.49 7.69 -7.61
CA HIS A 118 4.26 8.20 -6.25
C HIS A 118 2.77 8.33 -6.01
N ASP A 119 2.36 8.20 -4.76
CA ASP A 119 0.95 8.24 -4.35
C ASP A 119 0.46 9.66 -4.02
N HIS A 120 1.18 10.67 -4.45
CA HIS A 120 0.78 12.06 -4.25
C HIS A 120 -0.40 12.40 -5.18
N ILE A 121 -1.60 12.25 -4.67
CA ILE A 121 -2.87 12.50 -5.35
C ILE A 121 -3.45 13.80 -4.82
N ARG A 122 -4.11 14.60 -5.68
CA ARG A 122 -4.64 15.92 -5.29
C ARG A 122 -5.77 15.84 -4.29
N ASP A 123 -6.62 14.84 -4.44
CA ASP A 123 -7.75 14.58 -3.57
C ASP A 123 -8.17 13.11 -3.72
N PHE A 124 -8.73 12.57 -2.67
CA PHE A 124 -9.51 11.37 -2.74
C PHE A 124 -10.94 11.74 -3.12
N PHE A 125 -11.35 11.24 -4.25
CA PHE A 125 -12.67 10.86 -4.66
C PHE A 125 -13.86 11.58 -3.98
N GLU A 126 -14.97 11.56 -4.65
CA GLU A 126 -16.26 11.96 -4.11
C GLU A 126 -16.70 10.97 -3.04
N GLY A 127 -17.21 11.44 -1.89
CA GLY A 127 -17.75 10.60 -0.83
C GLY A 127 -17.32 11.02 0.58
N ASP A 128 -17.58 10.15 1.54
CA ASP A 128 -17.39 10.40 2.96
C ASP A 128 -15.89 10.46 3.39
N PHE A 129 -15.00 9.96 2.54
CA PHE A 129 -13.55 9.92 2.77
C PHE A 129 -12.80 10.89 1.87
N ARG A 130 -13.25 12.12 1.80
CA ARG A 130 -12.53 13.18 1.11
C ARG A 130 -11.27 13.54 1.88
N GLY A 131 -10.12 13.44 1.22
CA GLY A 131 -8.88 13.86 1.82
C GLY A 131 -7.71 13.79 0.84
N ILE A 132 -6.61 14.37 1.23
CA ILE A 132 -5.33 14.20 0.55
C ILE A 132 -4.61 13.05 1.24
N PRO A 133 -4.19 11.99 0.53
CA PRO A 133 -3.40 10.93 1.13
C PRO A 133 -2.15 11.49 1.82
N VAL A 134 -1.98 11.18 3.08
CA VAL A 134 -0.80 11.56 3.85
C VAL A 134 0.15 10.39 4.05
N THR A 135 -0.40 9.17 4.15
CA THR A 135 0.41 7.95 4.30
C THR A 135 -0.15 6.84 3.41
N SER A 136 0.74 6.20 2.67
CA SER A 136 0.45 4.97 1.95
C SER A 136 0.76 3.78 2.84
N VAL A 137 -0.13 2.78 2.86
CA VAL A 137 0.03 1.52 3.59
C VAL A 137 -0.11 0.37 2.61
N VAL A 138 0.94 -0.41 2.44
CA VAL A 138 0.98 -1.58 1.55
C VAL A 138 1.25 -2.83 2.36
N GLY A 139 0.36 -3.83 2.27
CA GLY A 139 0.52 -5.10 2.95
C GLY A 139 0.78 -6.26 1.98
N THR A 140 1.58 -7.24 2.41
CA THR A 140 1.88 -8.45 1.65
C THR A 140 1.09 -9.63 2.23
N LEU A 141 0.42 -10.38 1.34
CA LEU A 141 -0.47 -11.49 1.73
C LEU A 141 0.15 -12.87 1.53
N ASN A 142 1.21 -13.00 0.75
CA ASN A 142 1.90 -14.26 0.52
C ASN A 142 3.40 -14.04 0.26
N ASP A 143 4.18 -15.11 0.31
CA ASP A 143 5.62 -15.11 0.11
C ASP A 143 6.13 -16.25 -0.79
N ASP A 144 5.21 -16.99 -1.41
CA ASP A 144 5.47 -18.13 -2.30
C ASP A 144 5.65 -17.72 -3.77
N TYR A 145 6.27 -16.58 -4.01
CA TYR A 145 6.60 -16.04 -5.33
C TYR A 145 8.07 -15.60 -5.43
N GLU A 146 8.55 -15.37 -6.66
CA GLU A 146 9.89 -14.81 -6.94
C GLU A 146 9.77 -13.54 -7.81
N GLY A 147 10.65 -12.57 -7.63
CA GLY A 147 10.50 -11.23 -8.19
C GLY A 147 9.46 -10.43 -7.42
N GLY A 148 8.77 -9.49 -8.07
CA GLY A 148 7.73 -8.70 -7.42
C GLY A 148 8.23 -7.86 -6.24
N GLU A 149 9.50 -7.47 -6.27
CA GLU A 149 10.14 -6.69 -5.20
C GLU A 149 9.52 -5.30 -5.08
N PHE A 150 9.26 -4.85 -3.86
CA PHE A 150 8.85 -3.49 -3.58
C PHE A 150 10.10 -2.62 -3.41
N ARG A 151 10.26 -1.60 -4.25
CA ARG A 151 11.46 -0.75 -4.26
C ARG A 151 11.13 0.72 -4.22
N PHE A 152 11.86 1.46 -3.38
CA PHE A 152 11.90 2.92 -3.41
C PHE A 152 13.10 3.42 -4.21
N TRP A 153 12.93 4.51 -4.92
CA TRP A 153 13.99 5.22 -5.67
C TRP A 153 14.79 4.32 -6.63
N LYS A 154 14.20 3.20 -7.08
CA LYS A 154 14.81 2.16 -7.94
C LYS A 154 15.95 1.37 -7.29
N GLU A 155 16.44 1.77 -6.13
CA GLU A 155 17.65 1.21 -5.50
C GLU A 155 17.40 0.59 -4.13
N HIS A 156 16.35 1.03 -3.42
CA HIS A 156 16.08 0.60 -2.07
C HIS A 156 14.94 -0.43 -2.05
N THR A 157 15.31 -1.70 -2.10
CA THR A 157 14.35 -2.81 -1.97
C THR A 157 13.97 -3.02 -0.50
N ILE A 158 12.68 -3.11 -0.25
CA ILE A 158 12.11 -3.51 1.04
C ILE A 158 11.56 -4.93 0.89
N ASN A 159 12.00 -5.81 1.78
CA ASN A 159 11.39 -7.13 1.91
C ASN A 159 10.23 -7.04 2.90
N ILE A 160 9.00 -7.19 2.42
CA ILE A 160 7.81 -7.15 3.25
C ILE A 160 7.34 -8.60 3.46
N PRO A 161 7.57 -9.20 4.64
CA PRO A 161 7.13 -10.57 4.92
C PRO A 161 5.61 -10.72 4.82
N LYS A 162 5.13 -11.94 4.62
CA LYS A 162 3.70 -12.27 4.66
C LYS A 162 3.07 -11.77 5.96
N GLY A 163 1.94 -11.07 5.87
CA GLY A 163 1.24 -10.48 7.00
C GLY A 163 1.80 -9.15 7.49
N HIS A 164 2.95 -8.71 6.97
CA HIS A 164 3.52 -7.41 7.30
C HIS A 164 3.03 -6.33 6.34
N ILE A 165 3.16 -5.10 6.80
CA ILE A 165 2.95 -3.89 6.02
C ILE A 165 4.23 -3.07 5.91
N VAL A 166 4.30 -2.24 4.89
CA VAL A 166 5.13 -1.06 4.83
C VAL A 166 4.24 0.18 4.76
N ALA A 167 4.55 1.17 5.59
CA ALA A 167 3.87 2.46 5.60
C ALA A 167 4.88 3.58 5.37
N PHE A 168 4.53 4.55 4.54
CA PHE A 168 5.41 5.64 4.13
C PHE A 168 4.60 6.87 3.71
N PRO A 169 5.19 8.08 3.78
CA PRO A 169 4.51 9.30 3.33
C PRO A 169 4.07 9.22 1.86
N ALA A 170 2.80 9.53 1.60
CA ALA A 170 2.21 9.55 0.26
C ALA A 170 2.65 10.80 -0.52
N LEU A 171 3.95 11.09 -0.57
CA LEU A 171 4.52 12.29 -1.18
C LEU A 171 5.35 11.95 -2.41
N TYR A 172 5.51 12.92 -3.30
CA TYR A 172 6.37 12.79 -4.49
C TYR A 172 7.84 12.44 -4.17
N LEU A 173 8.27 12.63 -2.91
CA LEU A 173 9.61 12.25 -2.43
C LEU A 173 9.79 10.75 -2.23
N PHE A 174 8.70 9.97 -2.27
CA PHE A 174 8.70 8.53 -2.08
C PHE A 174 8.27 7.77 -3.35
N PRO A 175 8.98 7.96 -4.48
CA PRO A 175 8.69 7.16 -5.67
C PRO A 175 9.03 5.70 -5.40
N HIS A 176 8.10 4.82 -5.78
CA HIS A 176 8.23 3.38 -5.55
C HIS A 176 7.69 2.59 -6.73
N GLU A 177 8.05 1.32 -6.79
CA GLU A 177 7.67 0.39 -7.85
C GLU A 177 7.50 -1.03 -7.31
N VAL A 178 6.82 -1.87 -8.07
CA VAL A 178 6.87 -3.33 -7.92
C VAL A 178 7.54 -3.90 -9.15
N THR A 179 8.66 -4.63 -8.97
CA THR A 179 9.37 -5.25 -10.09
C THR A 179 8.56 -6.40 -10.69
N PRO A 180 8.86 -6.85 -11.91
CA PRO A 180 8.17 -7.99 -12.49
C PRO A 180 8.24 -9.24 -11.60
N VAL A 181 7.10 -9.89 -11.41
CA VAL A 181 7.04 -11.24 -10.82
C VAL A 181 7.64 -12.23 -11.80
N THR A 182 8.54 -13.08 -11.35
CA THR A 182 9.25 -14.05 -12.21
C THR A 182 8.75 -15.47 -12.02
N LYS A 183 8.08 -15.77 -10.88
CA LYS A 183 7.49 -17.07 -10.59
C LYS A 183 6.39 -16.93 -9.53
N GLY A 184 5.36 -17.75 -9.63
CA GLY A 184 4.21 -17.71 -8.72
C GLY A 184 3.30 -16.53 -8.97
N THR A 185 2.50 -16.18 -7.97
CA THR A 185 1.58 -15.03 -7.98
C THR A 185 1.77 -14.25 -6.69
N ARG A 186 1.95 -12.94 -6.79
CA ARG A 186 2.07 -12.05 -5.64
C ARG A 186 0.72 -11.42 -5.33
N TYR A 187 0.29 -11.53 -4.07
CA TYR A 187 -0.90 -10.85 -3.54
C TYR A 187 -0.50 -9.78 -2.54
N SER A 188 -1.11 -8.62 -2.67
CA SER A 188 -0.92 -7.51 -1.74
C SER A 188 -2.21 -6.69 -1.62
N TRP A 189 -2.24 -5.80 -0.65
CA TRP A 189 -3.31 -4.83 -0.50
C TRP A 189 -2.74 -3.45 -0.24
N ILE A 190 -3.52 -2.43 -0.53
CA ILE A 190 -3.16 -1.04 -0.30
C ILE A 190 -4.34 -0.26 0.26
N THR A 191 -4.05 0.65 1.17
CA THR A 191 -4.94 1.72 1.60
C THR A 191 -4.13 3.00 1.82
N TRP A 192 -4.82 4.12 1.86
CA TRP A 192 -4.22 5.41 2.17
C TRP A 192 -4.87 6.00 3.40
N ILE A 193 -4.06 6.53 4.31
CA ILE A 193 -4.52 7.34 5.43
C ILE A 193 -4.69 8.77 4.94
N VAL A 194 -5.81 9.40 5.27
CA VAL A 194 -6.24 10.73 4.83
C VAL A 194 -6.52 11.63 6.02
#